data_ad8a08b2faf74648b5d92bd04e22abe2
#
_entry.id   ad8a08b2faf74648b5d92bd04e22abe2
#
_cell.length_a   1.000
_cell.length_b   1.000
_cell.length_c   1.000
_cell.angle_alpha   90.00
_cell.angle_beta   90.00
_cell.angle_gamma   90.00
#
_symmetry.space_group_name_H-M   'P 1'
#
loop_
_entity.id
_entity.type
_entity.pdbx_description
1 polymer ?
#
loop_
_entity_poly.entity_id
_entity_poly.type
_entity_poly.pdbx_seq_one_letter_code
_entity_poly.pdbx_strand_id
1 'polypeptide(L)'
;MPFPSSQRARSGPRRRSLLAVAPAALALTGCTGGDSGGPAGEESSAVDRARARAARDSEGLVERYDAVIAARPGLAGRLGPLREEVVRHARAFGGGRKASPSASPSASPSASPSVTSSVSPAPSATVPGNDKDALAGLAAAERELADRRTRELGGAPGELARLLASVAAAGAAHVYLLTEGDA
;
A
#
# COMPACT_ATOMS: atom_id res chain seq x y z
N MET A 1 16.33 -51.75 30.58
CA MET A 1 16.72 -50.45 31.15
C MET A 1 15.68 -49.44 30.65
N PRO A 2 14.70 -49.03 31.50
CA PRO A 2 13.70 -48.08 31.07
C PRO A 2 14.19 -46.63 31.30
N PHE A 3 14.07 -45.77 30.27
CA PHE A 3 14.39 -44.36 30.35
C PHE A 3 13.20 -43.58 30.95
N PRO A 4 13.38 -42.69 31.92
CA PRO A 4 12.32 -41.86 32.44
C PRO A 4 12.08 -40.67 31.52
N SER A 5 10.85 -40.54 31.01
CA SER A 5 10.36 -39.39 30.24
C SER A 5 10.08 -38.20 31.19
N SER A 6 10.99 -37.23 31.22
CA SER A 6 10.75 -35.97 31.92
C SER A 6 9.87 -35.03 31.05
N GLN A 7 8.56 -34.99 31.32
CA GLN A 7 7.68 -33.96 30.82
C GLN A 7 7.94 -32.63 31.56
N ARG A 8 8.71 -31.75 30.91
CA ARG A 8 8.81 -30.34 31.32
C ARG A 8 7.56 -29.60 30.89
N ALA A 9 6.66 -29.37 31.80
CA ALA A 9 5.55 -28.43 31.65
C ALA A 9 6.11 -27.02 31.44
N ARG A 10 5.97 -26.48 30.22
CA ARG A 10 6.26 -25.08 29.93
C ARG A 10 5.07 -24.23 30.39
N SER A 11 5.22 -23.62 31.55
CA SER A 11 4.32 -22.58 32.02
C SER A 11 4.51 -21.33 31.15
N GLY A 12 3.61 -21.14 30.20
CA GLY A 12 3.56 -19.91 29.43
C GLY A 12 3.11 -18.72 30.30
N PRO A 13 3.69 -17.54 30.14
CA PRO A 13 3.26 -16.36 30.90
C PRO A 13 1.82 -16.00 30.53
N ARG A 14 0.94 -16.04 31.55
CA ARG A 14 -0.44 -15.61 31.47
C ARG A 14 -0.49 -14.11 31.25
N ARG A 15 -0.71 -13.68 30.02
CA ARG A 15 -1.06 -12.28 29.68
C ARG A 15 -2.50 -12.01 30.09
N ARG A 16 -2.72 -11.80 31.38
CA ARG A 16 -3.96 -11.21 31.90
C ARG A 16 -3.59 -10.11 32.87
N SER A 17 -4.24 -8.99 32.68
CA SER A 17 -4.26 -7.79 33.53
C SER A 17 -3.34 -6.67 33.07
N LEU A 18 -3.90 -5.75 32.28
CA LEU A 18 -3.74 -4.30 32.36
C LEU A 18 -4.92 -3.64 31.61
N LEU A 19 -6.12 -3.72 32.23
CA LEU A 19 -7.21 -2.79 31.93
C LEU A 19 -7.37 -1.93 33.18
N ALA A 20 -6.54 -0.91 33.31
CA ALA A 20 -6.81 0.22 34.18
C ALA A 20 -7.35 1.35 33.31
N VAL A 21 -8.67 1.45 33.24
CA VAL A 21 -9.39 2.57 32.63
C VAL A 21 -9.43 3.70 33.64
N ALA A 22 -8.73 4.79 33.38
CA ALA A 22 -8.95 6.06 34.04
C ALA A 22 -9.74 6.97 33.08
N PRO A 23 -10.94 7.46 33.46
CA PRO A 23 -11.64 8.47 32.66
C PRO A 23 -11.04 9.84 32.96
N ALA A 24 -10.21 10.36 32.07
CA ALA A 24 -9.84 11.76 32.04
C ALA A 24 -10.86 12.50 31.17
N ALA A 25 -11.71 13.30 31.81
CA ALA A 25 -12.60 14.24 31.14
C ALA A 25 -11.75 15.30 30.43
N LEU A 26 -11.72 15.27 29.09
CA LEU A 26 -11.14 16.30 28.25
C LEU A 26 -12.23 17.25 27.80
N ALA A 27 -12.10 18.50 28.26
CA ALA A 27 -12.88 19.63 27.81
C ALA A 27 -12.76 19.81 26.31
N LEU A 28 -13.92 19.77 25.61
CA LEU A 28 -14.04 20.19 24.21
C LEU A 28 -13.91 21.70 24.16
N THR A 29 -12.71 22.22 23.92
CA THR A 29 -12.53 23.56 23.39
C THR A 29 -12.77 23.47 21.90
N GLY A 30 -13.88 24.04 21.43
CA GLY A 30 -14.21 24.18 20.03
C GLY A 30 -13.14 25.00 19.30
N CYS A 31 -12.49 24.41 18.30
CA CYS A 31 -11.77 25.15 17.28
C CYS A 31 -12.77 25.57 16.23
N THR A 32 -13.24 26.80 16.32
CA THR A 32 -13.85 27.52 15.21
C THR A 32 -12.78 27.85 14.18
N GLY A 33 -13.12 27.67 12.91
CA GLY A 33 -12.24 27.73 11.75
C GLY A 33 -11.45 29.02 11.59
N GLY A 34 -10.34 28.85 10.92
CA GLY A 34 -9.51 29.93 10.38
C GLY A 34 -8.05 29.52 10.32
N ASP A 35 -7.53 29.50 9.12
CA ASP A 35 -6.11 29.46 8.80
C ASP A 35 -5.39 28.12 8.90
N SER A 36 -5.48 27.34 7.82
CA SER A 36 -4.80 26.06 7.64
C SER A 36 -3.30 26.22 7.26
N GLY A 37 -2.67 27.34 7.53
CA GLY A 37 -1.29 27.67 7.13
C GLY A 37 -0.23 27.46 8.20
N GLY A 38 -0.54 26.79 9.33
CA GLY A 38 0.46 26.49 10.36
C GLY A 38 1.22 25.17 10.10
N PRO A 39 2.37 24.94 10.81
CA PRO A 39 3.20 23.74 10.63
C PRO A 39 2.42 22.42 10.73
N ALA A 40 1.39 22.34 11.56
CA ALA A 40 0.52 21.17 11.67
C ALA A 40 -0.30 20.91 10.41
N GLY A 41 -0.72 21.94 9.69
CA GLY A 41 -1.42 21.82 8.41
C GLY A 41 -0.50 21.35 7.27
N GLU A 42 0.74 21.80 7.28
CA GLU A 42 1.76 21.37 6.32
C GLU A 42 2.16 19.90 6.51
N GLU A 43 2.33 19.46 7.75
CA GLU A 43 2.60 18.06 8.10
C GLU A 43 1.45 17.16 7.65
N SER A 44 0.19 17.51 7.94
CA SER A 44 -0.99 16.76 7.51
C SER A 44 -1.01 16.62 5.99
N SER A 45 -0.80 17.72 5.26
CA SER A 45 -0.80 17.70 3.80
C SER A 45 0.38 16.90 3.21
N ALA A 46 1.54 16.86 3.90
CA ALA A 46 2.67 16.03 3.50
C ALA A 46 2.38 14.54 3.66
N VAL A 47 1.72 14.16 4.77
CA VAL A 47 1.27 12.78 5.03
C VAL A 47 0.26 12.33 3.98
N ASP A 48 -0.72 13.18 3.65
CA ASP A 48 -1.73 12.85 2.63
C ASP A 48 -1.09 12.68 1.24
N ARG A 49 -0.12 13.53 0.89
CA ARG A 49 0.65 13.37 -0.35
C ARG A 49 1.46 12.08 -0.36
N ALA A 50 2.07 11.69 0.76
CA ALA A 50 2.81 10.43 0.87
C ALA A 50 1.88 9.21 0.73
N ARG A 51 0.71 9.22 1.39
CA ARG A 51 -0.32 8.18 1.21
C ARG A 51 -0.79 8.08 -0.24
N ALA A 52 -1.08 9.21 -0.86
CA ALA A 52 -1.53 9.25 -2.24
C ALA A 52 -0.45 8.73 -3.23
N ARG A 53 0.84 8.98 -2.97
CA ARG A 53 1.93 8.37 -3.76
C ARG A 53 1.96 6.87 -3.57
N ALA A 54 1.93 6.37 -2.33
CA ALA A 54 1.94 4.95 -2.02
C ALA A 54 0.75 4.19 -2.62
N ALA A 55 -0.43 4.84 -2.67
CA ALA A 55 -1.61 4.31 -3.35
C ALA A 55 -1.37 4.15 -4.86
N ARG A 56 -0.93 5.23 -5.55
CA ARG A 56 -0.63 5.19 -7.00
C ARG A 56 0.46 4.18 -7.35
N ASP A 57 1.50 4.07 -6.53
CA ASP A 57 2.56 3.09 -6.73
C ASP A 57 2.01 1.64 -6.66
N SER A 58 1.08 1.38 -5.75
CA SER A 58 0.41 0.08 -5.66
C SER A 58 -0.53 -0.15 -6.85
N GLU A 59 -1.27 0.87 -7.30
CA GLU A 59 -2.12 0.80 -8.49
C GLU A 59 -1.30 0.49 -9.76
N GLY A 60 -0.17 1.16 -9.94
CA GLY A 60 0.76 0.86 -11.04
C GLY A 60 1.34 -0.54 -10.99
N LEU A 61 1.52 -1.12 -9.79
CA LEU A 61 1.91 -2.52 -9.66
C LEU A 61 0.77 -3.47 -10.03
N VAL A 62 -0.49 -3.16 -9.65
CA VAL A 62 -1.67 -3.93 -10.11
C VAL A 62 -1.73 -3.97 -11.64
N GLU A 63 -1.52 -2.84 -12.32
CA GLU A 63 -1.50 -2.77 -13.79
C GLU A 63 -0.44 -3.70 -14.40
N ARG A 64 0.74 -3.80 -13.75
CA ARG A 64 1.79 -4.75 -14.19
C ARG A 64 1.35 -6.20 -14.04
N TYR A 65 0.71 -6.56 -12.92
CA TYR A 65 0.13 -7.89 -12.73
C TYR A 65 -0.91 -8.19 -13.80
N ASP A 66 -1.82 -7.24 -14.06
CA ASP A 66 -2.87 -7.39 -15.09
C ASP A 66 -2.27 -7.61 -16.49
N ALA A 67 -1.24 -6.86 -16.85
CA ALA A 67 -0.55 -7.01 -18.12
C ALA A 67 0.10 -8.39 -18.25
N VAL A 68 0.74 -8.89 -17.21
CA VAL A 68 1.36 -10.23 -17.21
C VAL A 68 0.28 -11.31 -17.30
N ILE A 69 -0.80 -11.24 -16.53
CA ILE A 69 -1.90 -12.21 -16.57
C ILE A 69 -2.56 -12.23 -17.95
N ALA A 70 -2.76 -11.07 -18.56
CA ALA A 70 -3.33 -10.97 -19.91
C ALA A 70 -2.42 -11.61 -20.97
N ALA A 71 -1.11 -11.36 -20.89
CA ALA A 71 -0.13 -11.92 -21.83
C ALA A 71 0.20 -13.40 -21.56
N ARG A 72 0.00 -13.87 -20.32
CA ARG A 72 0.35 -15.21 -19.83
C ARG A 72 -0.80 -15.83 -19.01
N PRO A 73 -1.90 -16.22 -19.65
CA PRO A 73 -3.08 -16.75 -18.94
C PRO A 73 -2.78 -17.99 -18.06
N GLY A 74 -1.76 -18.78 -18.41
CA GLY A 74 -1.30 -19.92 -17.61
C GLY A 74 -0.81 -19.54 -16.21
N LEU A 75 -0.36 -18.29 -16.02
CA LEU A 75 0.08 -17.78 -14.72
C LEU A 75 -1.06 -17.20 -13.86
N ALA A 76 -2.29 -17.12 -14.38
CA ALA A 76 -3.40 -16.45 -13.70
C ALA A 76 -3.70 -17.05 -12.32
N GLY A 77 -3.66 -18.39 -12.18
CA GLY A 77 -3.89 -19.07 -10.90
C GLY A 77 -2.84 -18.70 -9.82
N ARG A 78 -1.59 -18.54 -10.22
CA ARG A 78 -0.48 -18.16 -9.35
C ARG A 78 -0.50 -16.68 -9.02
N LEU A 79 -0.69 -15.82 -10.00
CA LEU A 79 -0.60 -14.37 -9.86
C LEU A 79 -1.86 -13.72 -9.31
N GLY A 80 -3.03 -14.32 -9.49
CA GLY A 80 -4.32 -13.78 -9.03
C GLY A 80 -4.33 -13.42 -7.54
N PRO A 81 -3.96 -14.32 -6.62
CA PRO A 81 -3.92 -14.02 -5.19
C PRO A 81 -2.95 -12.87 -4.83
N LEU A 82 -1.77 -12.82 -5.45
CA LEU A 82 -0.78 -11.76 -5.22
C LEU A 82 -1.31 -10.40 -5.72
N ARG A 83 -1.90 -10.38 -6.91
CA ARG A 83 -2.56 -9.20 -7.46
C ARG A 83 -3.65 -8.66 -6.53
N GLU A 84 -4.52 -9.53 -6.00
CA GLU A 84 -5.56 -9.12 -5.06
C GLU A 84 -4.99 -8.52 -3.78
N GLU A 85 -3.86 -9.04 -3.30
CA GLU A 85 -3.13 -8.47 -2.15
C GLU A 85 -2.67 -7.03 -2.48
N VAL A 86 -2.06 -6.82 -3.65
CA VAL A 86 -1.61 -5.48 -4.08
C VAL A 86 -2.79 -4.51 -4.21
N VAL A 87 -3.96 -4.97 -4.68
CA VAL A 87 -5.21 -4.16 -4.67
C VAL A 87 -5.61 -3.76 -3.24
N ARG A 88 -5.50 -4.69 -2.27
CA ARG A 88 -5.74 -4.36 -0.85
C ARG A 88 -4.75 -3.32 -0.33
N HIS A 89 -3.48 -3.42 -0.72
CA HIS A 89 -2.47 -2.42 -0.37
C HIS A 89 -2.80 -1.03 -0.92
N ALA A 90 -3.19 -0.93 -2.20
CA ALA A 90 -3.62 0.34 -2.79
C ALA A 90 -4.77 0.97 -1.98
N ARG A 91 -5.80 0.17 -1.64
CA ARG A 91 -6.94 0.62 -0.84
C ARG A 91 -6.56 1.06 0.57
N ALA A 92 -5.63 0.35 1.22
CA ALA A 92 -5.15 0.71 2.56
C ALA A 92 -4.48 2.09 2.59
N PHE A 93 -3.83 2.49 1.51
CA PHE A 93 -3.29 3.84 1.32
C PHE A 93 -4.34 4.86 0.86
N GLY A 94 -5.58 4.46 0.60
CA GLY A 94 -6.65 5.33 0.15
C GLY A 94 -6.88 5.34 -1.36
N GLY A 95 -6.20 4.49 -2.12
CA GLY A 95 -6.42 4.26 -3.55
C GLY A 95 -7.77 3.59 -3.84
N GLY A 96 -8.15 3.55 -5.12
CA GLY A 96 -9.41 2.98 -5.55
C GLY A 96 -10.66 3.82 -5.24
N ARG A 97 -10.52 4.92 -4.52
CA ARG A 97 -11.55 5.96 -4.47
C ARG A 97 -11.42 6.78 -5.74
N LYS A 98 -12.36 6.65 -6.66
CA LYS A 98 -12.58 7.71 -7.66
C LYS A 98 -12.65 9.01 -6.87
N ALA A 99 -11.76 9.97 -7.16
CA ALA A 99 -11.85 11.30 -6.59
C ALA A 99 -13.28 11.76 -6.80
N SER A 100 -14.07 11.83 -5.73
CA SER A 100 -15.32 12.56 -5.75
C SER A 100 -14.90 13.97 -6.09
N PRO A 101 -15.43 14.59 -7.15
CA PRO A 101 -15.12 15.99 -7.42
C PRO A 101 -15.55 16.75 -6.16
N SER A 102 -14.56 17.28 -5.45
CA SER A 102 -14.82 18.23 -4.37
C SER A 102 -15.62 19.35 -5.01
N ALA A 103 -16.87 19.49 -4.58
CA ALA A 103 -17.73 20.55 -5.05
C ALA A 103 -17.09 21.88 -4.67
N SER A 104 -16.37 22.47 -5.62
CA SER A 104 -15.98 23.87 -5.56
C SER A 104 -17.19 24.70 -5.96
N PRO A 105 -17.56 25.73 -5.21
CA PRO A 105 -18.73 26.53 -5.56
C PRO A 105 -18.46 27.37 -6.80
N SER A 106 -19.38 27.24 -7.73
CA SER A 106 -19.83 28.24 -8.70
C SER A 106 -18.83 29.25 -9.26
N ALA A 107 -18.46 29.07 -10.51
CA ALA A 107 -18.20 30.19 -11.41
C ALA A 107 -18.78 29.85 -12.78
N SER A 108 -19.53 30.82 -13.29
CA SER A 108 -20.32 30.93 -14.53
C SER A 108 -19.62 30.44 -15.80
N PRO A 109 -20.41 30.07 -16.83
CA PRO A 109 -19.85 29.50 -18.06
C PRO A 109 -19.36 30.63 -18.99
N SER A 110 -18.12 30.52 -19.44
CA SER A 110 -17.65 31.20 -20.63
C SER A 110 -16.95 30.21 -21.55
N ALA A 111 -17.29 30.29 -22.82
CA ALA A 111 -17.08 29.35 -23.89
C ALA A 111 -15.62 29.02 -24.21
N SER A 112 -15.41 27.73 -24.55
CA SER A 112 -14.51 27.11 -25.60
C SER A 112 -13.17 27.78 -25.95
N PRO A 113 -12.11 26.99 -26.31
CA PRO A 113 -12.16 25.89 -27.24
C PRO A 113 -11.47 24.60 -26.78
N SER A 114 -11.88 23.50 -27.39
CA SER A 114 -11.29 22.15 -27.34
C SER A 114 -9.79 22.16 -27.58
N VAL A 115 -9.01 21.90 -26.55
CA VAL A 115 -7.67 21.36 -26.69
C VAL A 115 -7.77 19.87 -26.36
N THR A 116 -7.73 19.06 -27.40
CA THR A 116 -7.52 17.63 -27.34
C THR A 116 -6.15 17.42 -26.69
N SER A 117 -6.11 17.28 -25.36
CA SER A 117 -4.91 16.78 -24.68
C SER A 117 -4.77 15.32 -25.08
N SER A 118 -3.96 15.07 -26.11
CA SER A 118 -3.40 13.75 -26.38
C SER A 118 -2.62 13.34 -25.13
N VAL A 119 -3.25 12.57 -24.26
CA VAL A 119 -2.56 11.81 -23.24
C VAL A 119 -1.75 10.77 -24.01
N SER A 120 -0.47 11.07 -24.21
CA SER A 120 0.47 10.07 -24.73
C SER A 120 0.44 8.90 -23.75
N PRO A 121 0.06 7.68 -24.18
CA PRO A 121 0.11 6.55 -23.27
C PRO A 121 1.56 6.39 -22.81
N ALA A 122 1.77 6.37 -21.49
CA ALA A 122 3.05 5.98 -20.93
C ALA A 122 3.45 4.65 -21.58
N PRO A 123 4.74 4.43 -21.90
CA PRO A 123 5.19 3.22 -22.57
C PRO A 123 4.73 2.02 -21.73
N SER A 124 3.77 1.27 -22.26
CA SER A 124 3.33 0.00 -21.67
C SER A 124 4.59 -0.86 -21.57
N ALA A 125 5.01 -1.19 -20.35
CA ALA A 125 6.16 -2.05 -20.15
C ALA A 125 5.90 -3.34 -20.93
N THR A 126 6.72 -3.60 -21.95
CA THR A 126 6.58 -4.78 -22.80
C THR A 126 6.72 -6.01 -21.92
N VAL A 127 5.67 -6.84 -21.85
CA VAL A 127 5.69 -8.08 -21.08
C VAL A 127 6.66 -9.05 -21.76
N PRO A 128 7.63 -9.65 -21.03
CA PRO A 128 8.58 -10.60 -21.58
C PRO A 128 7.91 -11.81 -22.24
N GLY A 129 8.57 -12.35 -23.27
CA GLY A 129 8.05 -13.44 -24.12
C GLY A 129 7.97 -14.81 -23.45
N ASN A 130 8.50 -14.99 -22.23
CA ASN A 130 8.41 -16.25 -21.47
C ASN A 130 8.00 -16.02 -20.02
N ASP A 131 7.51 -17.06 -19.37
CA ASP A 131 6.94 -17.02 -18.02
C ASP A 131 8.00 -16.67 -16.96
N LYS A 132 9.21 -17.22 -17.08
CA LYS A 132 10.30 -16.99 -16.14
C LYS A 132 10.70 -15.52 -16.09
N ASP A 133 10.88 -14.89 -17.25
CA ASP A 133 11.26 -13.48 -17.33
C ASP A 133 10.09 -12.57 -16.90
N ALA A 134 8.84 -12.96 -17.19
CA ALA A 134 7.67 -12.24 -16.73
C ALA A 134 7.56 -12.25 -15.20
N LEU A 135 7.76 -13.41 -14.55
CA LEU A 135 7.80 -13.53 -13.09
C LEU A 135 8.98 -12.77 -12.48
N ALA A 136 10.17 -12.86 -13.08
CA ALA A 136 11.34 -12.10 -12.64
C ALA A 136 11.11 -10.58 -12.74
N GLY A 137 10.43 -10.11 -13.76
CA GLY A 137 10.04 -8.71 -13.92
C GLY A 137 9.08 -8.24 -12.83
N LEU A 138 8.07 -9.05 -12.47
CA LEU A 138 7.18 -8.75 -11.35
C LEU A 138 7.94 -8.76 -10.02
N ALA A 139 8.80 -9.75 -9.77
CA ALA A 139 9.62 -9.82 -8.56
C ALA A 139 10.54 -8.62 -8.41
N ALA A 140 11.12 -8.12 -9.51
CA ALA A 140 11.93 -6.90 -9.50
C ALA A 140 11.09 -5.67 -9.14
N ALA A 141 9.88 -5.54 -9.70
CA ALA A 141 8.98 -4.43 -9.40
C ALA A 141 8.50 -4.44 -7.93
N GLU A 142 8.17 -5.60 -7.39
CA GLU A 142 7.81 -5.77 -5.97
C GLU A 142 8.98 -5.37 -5.06
N ARG A 143 10.19 -5.84 -5.36
CA ARG A 143 11.40 -5.52 -4.58
C ARG A 143 11.68 -4.02 -4.59
N GLU A 144 11.67 -3.39 -5.77
CA GLU A 144 11.89 -1.96 -5.89
C GLU A 144 10.88 -1.15 -5.05
N LEU A 145 9.61 -1.56 -5.09
CA LEU A 145 8.56 -0.90 -4.32
C LEU A 145 8.69 -1.13 -2.81
N ALA A 146 9.03 -2.35 -2.37
CA ALA A 146 9.29 -2.67 -0.97
C ALA A 146 10.48 -1.88 -0.42
N ASP A 147 11.57 -1.78 -1.18
CA ASP A 147 12.76 -0.99 -0.84
C ASP A 147 12.45 0.50 -0.72
N ARG A 148 11.65 1.05 -1.64
CA ARG A 148 11.21 2.45 -1.60
C ARG A 148 10.40 2.73 -0.33
N ARG A 149 9.42 1.89 0.00
CA ARG A 149 8.61 2.01 1.22
C ARG A 149 9.47 1.92 2.49
N THR A 150 10.46 1.03 2.49
CA THR A 150 11.39 0.90 3.62
C THR A 150 12.20 2.18 3.83
N ARG A 151 12.66 2.82 2.76
CA ARG A 151 13.37 4.11 2.86
C ARG A 151 12.47 5.24 3.38
N GLU A 152 11.18 5.20 3.09
CA GLU A 152 10.22 6.21 3.53
C GLU A 152 9.84 6.12 5.01
N LEU A 153 10.16 5.02 5.71
CA LEU A 153 9.79 4.79 7.11
C LEU A 153 10.32 5.87 8.06
N GLY A 154 11.56 6.32 7.83
CA GLY A 154 12.24 7.27 8.73
C GLY A 154 11.61 8.66 8.77
N GLY A 155 10.89 9.05 7.73
CA GLY A 155 10.21 10.34 7.63
C GLY A 155 8.69 10.28 7.79
N ALA A 156 8.12 9.08 8.02
CA ALA A 156 6.69 8.90 8.10
C ALA A 156 6.18 8.97 9.55
N PRO A 157 5.01 9.59 9.82
CA PRO A 157 4.35 9.48 11.13
C PRO A 157 4.02 8.04 11.46
N GLY A 158 3.96 7.69 12.76
CA GLY A 158 3.90 6.31 13.25
C GLY A 158 2.82 5.45 12.61
N GLU A 159 1.65 6.01 12.33
CA GLU A 159 0.55 5.31 11.66
C GLU A 159 0.90 4.95 10.21
N LEU A 160 1.40 5.92 9.44
CA LEU A 160 1.84 5.70 8.06
C LEU A 160 3.07 4.78 8.02
N ALA A 161 4.01 4.95 8.95
CA ALA A 161 5.18 4.09 9.04
C ALA A 161 4.83 2.62 9.26
N ARG A 162 3.87 2.32 10.16
CA ARG A 162 3.39 0.93 10.36
C ARG A 162 2.78 0.35 9.09
N LEU A 163 1.98 1.14 8.38
CA LEU A 163 1.36 0.70 7.13
C LEU A 163 2.41 0.46 6.05
N LEU A 164 3.35 1.38 5.85
CA LEU A 164 4.45 1.23 4.90
C LEU A 164 5.30 -0.01 5.21
N ALA A 165 5.65 -0.23 6.50
CA ALA A 165 6.42 -1.41 6.93
C ALA A 165 5.66 -2.71 6.65
N SER A 166 4.36 -2.78 6.97
CA SER A 166 3.52 -3.95 6.72
C SER A 166 3.46 -4.28 5.22
N VAL A 167 3.24 -3.27 4.38
CA VAL A 167 3.14 -3.47 2.93
C VAL A 167 4.51 -3.75 2.30
N ALA A 168 5.60 -3.19 2.83
CA ALA A 168 6.96 -3.54 2.40
C ALA A 168 7.29 -5.01 2.69
N ALA A 169 6.93 -5.50 3.89
CA ALA A 169 7.12 -6.89 4.27
C ALA A 169 6.30 -7.85 3.37
N ALA A 170 5.06 -7.49 3.04
CA ALA A 170 4.24 -8.26 2.10
C ALA A 170 4.88 -8.30 0.71
N GLY A 171 5.39 -7.17 0.19
CA GLY A 171 6.11 -7.12 -1.07
C GLY A 171 7.35 -8.02 -1.09
N ALA A 172 8.11 -8.07 0.00
CA ALA A 172 9.23 -9.00 0.13
C ALA A 172 8.79 -10.47 0.09
N ALA A 173 7.64 -10.81 0.71
CA ALA A 173 7.06 -12.15 0.62
C ALA A 173 6.60 -12.48 -0.81
N HIS A 174 6.02 -11.51 -1.54
CA HIS A 174 5.65 -11.68 -2.95
C HIS A 174 6.89 -11.96 -3.82
N VAL A 175 7.99 -11.25 -3.59
CA VAL A 175 9.27 -11.54 -4.29
C VAL A 175 9.67 -13.00 -4.11
N TYR A 176 9.62 -13.51 -2.88
CA TYR A 176 9.93 -14.91 -2.61
C TYR A 176 9.00 -15.86 -3.37
N LEU A 177 7.68 -15.63 -3.31
CA LEU A 177 6.70 -16.47 -4.00
C LEU A 177 6.82 -16.43 -5.54
N LEU A 178 7.29 -15.30 -6.09
CA LEU A 178 7.51 -15.15 -7.53
C LEU A 178 8.80 -15.82 -8.01
N THR A 179 9.81 -15.96 -7.13
CA THR A 179 11.12 -16.52 -7.49
C THR A 179 11.28 -17.99 -7.11
N GLU A 180 10.76 -18.42 -5.95
CA GLU A 180 10.97 -19.74 -5.37
C GLU A 180 9.73 -20.65 -5.48
N GLY A 181 8.60 -20.14 -5.94
CA GLY A 181 7.33 -20.88 -5.92
C GLY A 181 7.22 -22.05 -6.89
N ASP A 182 8.28 -22.42 -7.62
CA ASP A 182 8.36 -23.54 -8.58
C ASP A 182 9.39 -24.60 -8.20
N ALA A 183 9.94 -24.57 -6.96
CA ALA A 183 10.90 -25.55 -6.47
C ALA A 183 10.25 -26.77 -5.83
#